data_e921fa54bc6c80abbb10762038a5605d
#
_entry.id   e921fa54bc6c80abbb10762038a5605d
#
_cell.length_a   1.000
_cell.length_b   1.000
_cell.length_c   1.000
_cell.angle_alpha   90.00
_cell.angle_beta   90.00
_cell.angle_gamma   90.00
#
_symmetry.space_group_name_H-M   'P 1'
#
loop_
_entity.id
_entity.type
_entity.pdbx_description
1 polymer ?
#
loop_
_entity_poly.entity_id
_entity_poly.type
_entity_poly.pdbx_seq_one_letter_code
_entity_poly.pdbx_strand_id
1 'polypeptide(L)'
;MKNQQVKIMNPTGLHLRPAGLLCEEAMNYKSHITFYYNDKRCEANAKSVLSILGACIRCGDEIDIHCTGEDEQEALEALVKLVND
;
A
#
# COMPACT_ATOMS: atom_id res chain seq x y z
N MET A 1 -13.90 3.86 7.28
CA MET A 1 -12.90 3.17 6.45
C MET A 1 -12.91 3.73 5.04
N LYS A 2 -11.73 4.02 4.52
CA LYS A 2 -11.56 4.52 3.15
C LYS A 2 -10.69 3.55 2.38
N ASN A 3 -10.98 3.39 1.09
CA ASN A 3 -10.16 2.51 0.26
C ASN A 3 -10.13 3.00 -1.17
N GLN A 4 -9.09 2.58 -1.90
CA GLN A 4 -8.97 2.90 -3.31
C GLN A 4 -8.12 1.83 -3.98
N GLN A 5 -8.57 1.40 -5.15
CA GLN A 5 -7.82 0.47 -5.99
C GLN A 5 -6.83 1.24 -6.84
N VAL A 6 -5.59 0.77 -6.89
CA VAL A 6 -4.55 1.40 -7.70
C VAL A 6 -3.77 0.34 -8.46
N LYS A 7 -3.27 0.71 -9.62
CA LYS A 7 -2.42 -0.15 -10.43
C LYS A 7 -0.97 0.26 -10.21
N ILE A 8 -0.12 -0.72 -9.92
CA ILE A 8 1.28 -0.46 -9.66
C ILE A 8 2.01 -0.29 -11.00
N MET A 9 2.52 0.89 -11.25
CA MET A 9 3.18 1.22 -12.51
C MET A 9 4.71 1.28 -12.39
N ASN A 10 5.25 1.20 -11.17
CA ASN A 10 6.67 1.17 -10.95
C ASN A 10 7.26 -0.07 -11.64
N PRO A 11 8.26 0.10 -12.55
CA PRO A 11 8.81 -1.04 -13.28
C PRO A 11 9.31 -2.19 -12.41
N THR A 12 9.77 -1.89 -11.21
CA THR A 12 10.27 -2.93 -10.28
C THR A 12 9.18 -3.46 -9.34
N GLY A 13 7.94 -2.96 -9.45
CA GLY A 13 6.88 -3.32 -8.52
C GLY A 13 7.18 -2.83 -7.11
N LEU A 14 6.73 -3.56 -6.10
CA LEU A 14 6.98 -3.20 -4.70
C LEU A 14 8.18 -3.98 -4.15
N HIS A 15 9.35 -3.74 -4.74
CA HIS A 15 10.62 -4.27 -4.25
C HIS A 15 11.08 -3.50 -3.01
N LEU A 16 12.30 -3.79 -2.56
CA LEU A 16 12.81 -3.30 -1.29
C LEU A 16 12.69 -1.78 -1.11
N ARG A 17 13.12 -1.01 -2.09
CA ARG A 17 13.08 0.44 -1.97
C ARG A 17 11.66 1.02 -1.97
N PRO A 18 10.80 0.69 -2.95
CA PRO A 18 9.41 1.13 -2.91
C PRO A 18 8.66 0.63 -1.69
N ALA A 19 8.91 -0.61 -1.26
CA ALA A 19 8.28 -1.16 -0.06
C ALA A 19 8.68 -0.38 1.19
N GLY A 20 9.96 -0.02 1.28
CA GLY A 20 10.45 0.78 2.39
C GLY A 20 9.82 2.16 2.44
N LEU A 21 9.69 2.81 1.27
CA LEU A 21 9.06 4.12 1.18
C LEU A 21 7.57 4.06 1.53
N LEU A 22 6.88 3.03 1.08
CA LEU A 22 5.47 2.83 1.38
C LEU A 22 5.26 2.63 2.89
N CYS A 23 6.09 1.78 3.50
CA CYS A 23 6.03 1.52 4.93
C CYS A 23 6.31 2.79 5.74
N GLU A 24 7.34 3.53 5.35
CA GLU A 24 7.72 4.77 6.02
C GLU A 24 6.58 5.78 5.98
N GLU A 25 5.95 5.94 4.81
CA GLU A 25 4.81 6.85 4.69
C GLU A 25 3.64 6.38 5.56
N ALA A 26 3.35 5.09 5.53
CA ALA A 26 2.24 4.52 6.30
C ALA A 26 2.44 4.72 7.81
N MET A 27 3.69 4.69 8.28
CA MET A 27 3.98 4.87 9.69
C MET A 27 3.70 6.29 10.20
N ASN A 28 3.54 7.26 9.30
CA ASN A 28 3.21 8.64 9.67
C ASN A 28 1.75 8.80 10.11
N TYR A 29 0.92 7.78 9.92
CA TYR A 29 -0.52 7.87 10.19
C TYR A 29 -0.92 6.90 11.29
N LYS A 30 -1.94 7.29 12.05
CA LYS A 30 -2.47 6.46 13.13
C LYS A 30 -3.40 5.38 12.61
N SER A 31 -3.96 5.57 11.42
CA SER A 31 -4.89 4.62 10.83
C SER A 31 -4.26 3.25 10.65
N HIS A 32 -5.11 2.22 10.73
CA HIS A 32 -4.74 0.88 10.33
C HIS A 32 -4.71 0.86 8.80
N ILE A 33 -3.58 0.47 8.23
CA ILE A 33 -3.37 0.53 6.77
C ILE A 33 -2.94 -0.83 6.25
N THR A 34 -3.76 -1.36 5.34
CA THR A 34 -3.48 -2.64 4.68
C THR A 34 -3.72 -2.47 3.20
N PHE A 35 -3.27 -3.44 2.41
CA PHE A 35 -3.70 -3.50 1.02
C PHE A 35 -4.02 -4.94 0.67
N TYR A 36 -5.00 -5.09 -0.21
CA TYR A 36 -5.42 -6.39 -0.71
C TYR A 36 -4.89 -6.58 -2.11
N TYR A 37 -4.50 -7.80 -2.44
CA TYR A 37 -3.95 -8.13 -3.76
C TYR A 37 -4.44 -9.51 -4.16
N ASN A 38 -4.07 -9.99 -5.35
CA ASN A 38 -4.52 -11.28 -5.89
C ASN A 38 -6.05 -11.34 -5.91
N ASP A 39 -6.69 -10.35 -6.54
CA ASP A 39 -8.15 -10.26 -6.60
C ASP A 39 -8.77 -10.23 -5.19
N LYS A 40 -8.10 -9.53 -4.27
CA LYS A 40 -8.54 -9.34 -2.90
C LYS A 40 -8.53 -10.62 -2.05
N ARG A 41 -7.81 -11.64 -2.50
CA ARG A 41 -7.69 -12.90 -1.76
C ARG A 41 -6.63 -12.83 -0.66
N CYS A 42 -5.67 -11.93 -0.80
CA CYS A 42 -4.55 -11.81 0.12
C CYS A 42 -4.49 -10.40 0.68
N GLU A 43 -4.01 -10.28 1.90
CA GLU A 43 -3.90 -9.00 2.58
C GLU A 43 -2.47 -8.80 3.06
N ALA A 44 -1.95 -7.58 2.92
CA ALA A 44 -0.63 -7.22 3.42
C ALA A 44 -0.76 -6.02 4.35
N ASN A 45 0.12 -5.96 5.36
CA ASN A 45 0.19 -4.85 6.30
C ASN A 45 1.13 -3.79 5.74
N ALA A 46 0.61 -2.61 5.38
CA ALA A 46 1.42 -1.55 4.81
C ALA A 46 2.45 -0.97 5.78
N LYS A 47 2.32 -1.24 7.07
CA LYS A 47 3.27 -0.78 8.08
C LYS A 47 4.35 -1.83 8.38
N SER A 48 4.47 -2.85 7.53
CA SER A 48 5.48 -3.89 7.67
C SER A 48 6.17 -4.12 6.34
N VAL A 49 7.47 -3.80 6.26
CA VAL A 49 8.26 -4.01 5.04
C VAL A 49 8.24 -5.48 4.65
N LEU A 50 8.38 -6.37 5.62
CA LEU A 50 8.36 -7.81 5.32
C LEU A 50 7.03 -8.26 4.75
N SER A 51 5.93 -7.72 5.26
CA SER A 51 4.60 -8.05 4.74
C SER A 51 4.45 -7.55 3.30
N ILE A 52 4.91 -6.33 3.02
CA ILE A 52 4.84 -5.76 1.68
C ILE A 52 5.67 -6.59 0.70
N LEU A 53 6.91 -6.93 1.09
CA LEU A 53 7.79 -7.74 0.23
C LEU A 53 7.22 -9.13 0.01
N GLY A 54 6.60 -9.70 1.04
CA GLY A 54 5.99 -11.02 0.94
C GLY A 54 4.82 -11.08 -0.03
N ALA A 55 4.22 -9.94 -0.33
CA ALA A 55 3.11 -9.87 -1.29
C ALA A 55 3.57 -10.05 -2.73
N CYS A 56 4.86 -9.83 -3.01
CA CYS A 56 5.44 -10.00 -4.35
C CYS A 56 4.70 -9.22 -5.43
N ILE A 57 4.35 -7.98 -5.14
CA ILE A 57 3.62 -7.12 -6.07
C ILE A 57 4.54 -6.71 -7.22
N ARG A 58 4.05 -6.86 -8.45
CA ARG A 58 4.81 -6.56 -9.66
C ARG A 58 4.20 -5.38 -10.41
N CYS A 59 4.97 -4.81 -11.33
CA CYS A 59 4.45 -3.79 -12.24
C CYS A 59 3.25 -4.35 -12.99
N GLY A 60 2.16 -3.59 -12.98
CA GLY A 60 0.91 -3.99 -13.62
C GLY A 60 -0.11 -4.61 -12.67
N ASP A 61 0.32 -5.05 -11.50
CA ASP A 61 -0.60 -5.61 -10.52
C ASP A 61 -1.48 -4.51 -9.93
N GLU A 62 -2.70 -4.89 -9.58
CA GLU A 62 -3.64 -3.99 -8.92
C GLU A 62 -3.72 -4.34 -7.45
N ILE A 63 -3.72 -3.30 -6.60
CA ILE A 63 -3.90 -3.47 -5.16
C ILE A 63 -5.03 -2.55 -4.70
N ASP A 64 -5.69 -2.95 -3.61
CA ASP A 64 -6.75 -2.16 -3.01
C ASP A 64 -6.27 -1.70 -1.64
N ILE A 65 -5.97 -0.40 -1.52
CA ILE A 65 -5.44 0.17 -0.27
C ILE A 65 -6.60 0.52 0.65
N HIS A 66 -6.55 0.02 1.88
CA HIS A 66 -7.59 0.24 2.89
C HIS A 66 -6.99 0.99 4.08
N CYS A 67 -7.62 2.07 4.49
CA CYS A 67 -7.21 2.86 5.66
C CYS A 67 -8.40 3.02 6.59
N THR A 68 -8.20 2.74 7.87
CA THR A 68 -9.24 2.85 8.89
C THR A 68 -8.68 3.57 10.12
N GLY A 69 -9.25 4.71 10.48
CA GLY A 69 -8.83 5.47 11.65
C GLY A 69 -9.12 6.95 11.51
N GLU A 70 -8.64 7.74 12.48
CA GLU A 70 -8.91 9.17 12.53
C GLU A 70 -8.42 9.92 11.29
N ASP A 71 -7.25 9.54 10.79
CA ASP A 71 -6.60 10.20 9.65
C ASP A 71 -6.69 9.37 8.37
N GLU A 72 -7.73 8.54 8.27
CA GLU A 72 -7.85 7.60 7.14
C GLU A 72 -7.87 8.27 5.77
N GLN A 73 -8.51 9.43 5.65
CA GLN A 73 -8.57 10.12 4.36
C GLN A 73 -7.20 10.64 3.96
N GLU A 74 -6.50 11.29 4.90
CA GLU A 74 -5.16 11.81 4.63
C GLU A 74 -4.18 10.68 4.32
N ALA A 75 -4.29 9.59 5.07
CA ALA A 75 -3.42 8.44 4.86
C ALA A 75 -3.63 7.84 3.47
N LEU A 76 -4.89 7.65 3.08
CA LEU A 76 -5.19 7.08 1.77
C LEU A 76 -4.66 7.95 0.64
N GLU A 77 -4.88 9.26 0.71
CA GLU A 77 -4.42 10.19 -0.32
C GLU A 77 -2.90 10.16 -0.44
N ALA A 78 -2.20 10.15 0.69
CA ALA A 78 -0.74 10.12 0.70
C ALA A 78 -0.19 8.84 0.08
N LEU A 79 -0.78 7.70 0.42
CA LEU A 79 -0.31 6.42 -0.09
C LEU A 79 -0.62 6.23 -1.57
N VAL A 80 -1.81 6.65 -2.00
CA VAL A 80 -2.17 6.59 -3.42
C VAL A 80 -1.21 7.45 -4.25
N LYS A 81 -0.91 8.66 -3.77
CA LYS A 81 0.03 9.54 -4.45
C LYS A 81 1.41 8.90 -4.55
N LEU A 82 1.86 8.30 -3.46
CA LEU A 82 3.19 7.67 -3.41
C LEU A 82 3.31 6.55 -4.44
N VAL A 83 2.31 5.67 -4.52
CA VAL A 83 2.39 4.53 -5.44
C VAL A 83 2.16 4.92 -6.90
N ASN A 84 1.56 6.08 -7.15
CA ASN A 84 1.35 6.57 -8.50
C ASN A 84 2.51 7.40 -9.05
N ASP A 85 3.46 7.75 -8.20
CA ASP A 85 4.66 8.49 -8.64
C ASP A 85 5.74 7.55 -9.21
#